data_8cf6e5badb22637fa975f496528311f8
#
_entry.id   8cf6e5badb22637fa975f496528311f8
#
_cell.length_a   1.000
_cell.length_b   1.000
_cell.length_c   1.000
_cell.angle_alpha   90.00
_cell.angle_beta   90.00
_cell.angle_gamma   90.00
#
_symmetry.space_group_name_H-M   'P 1'
#
loop_
_entity.id
_entity.type
_entity.pdbx_description
1 polymer ?
#
loop_
_entity_poly.entity_id
_entity_poly.type
_entity_poly.pdbx_seq_one_letter_code
_entity_poly.pdbx_strand_id
1 'polypeptide(L)'
;MTAVLEGGRMAVVWRFAAATALIVLAFGMTGPVLAVSLQHAGASTTAVGLFAMIPFGMIGLLIPFVPTVLARWGVVRTYRVGCLLNLVGAAIYATTDHWVPWCFASVLGGIGAAALWNATEALLAREAPPEQRGRVMGLYQALLGAALALGPFVPALLGWGERRVLWAGLVLVGLCCVMALAIPRHATREPASAQAGTWEAIRTVPLLALIAFSGGVFEAGLSSVSAANASASGLSLSGAASVAGAIGVGSFLCQLPAGLAADHFALRKVFSTAALLLLGSSFAFAFADRATWLLWAVGVVWGGVGGALYTLTMVEVAHTFQGRATAGGAAALITGYTVGATVGPVASGAALQAGGVLGMAVLLGVLACATLFAARSVPD
;
A
#
# COMPACT_ATOMS: atom_id res chain seq x y z
N MET A 1 -20.78 32.30 -12.67
CA MET A 1 -19.84 32.44 -11.54
C MET A 1 -19.67 31.10 -10.78
N THR A 2 -20.71 30.34 -10.55
CA THR A 2 -20.63 28.98 -9.92
C THR A 2 -19.78 27.98 -10.70
N ALA A 3 -19.96 27.82 -12.01
CA ALA A 3 -19.20 26.88 -12.85
C ALA A 3 -17.68 27.17 -12.90
N VAL A 4 -17.27 28.45 -12.84
CA VAL A 4 -15.84 28.82 -12.82
C VAL A 4 -15.21 28.50 -11.45
N LEU A 5 -15.96 28.64 -10.35
CA LEU A 5 -15.52 28.27 -9.01
C LEU A 5 -15.42 26.75 -8.84
N GLU A 6 -16.36 26.00 -9.41
CA GLU A 6 -16.34 24.54 -9.44
C GLU A 6 -15.17 24.00 -10.27
N GLY A 7 -14.89 24.58 -11.44
CA GLY A 7 -13.73 24.24 -12.24
C GLY A 7 -12.39 24.49 -11.50
N GLY A 8 -12.30 25.57 -10.74
CA GLY A 8 -11.13 25.89 -9.92
C GLY A 8 -10.91 24.87 -8.78
N ARG A 9 -11.97 24.43 -8.10
CA ARG A 9 -11.91 23.42 -7.03
C ARG A 9 -11.47 22.06 -7.57
N MET A 10 -12.07 21.61 -8.66
CA MET A 10 -11.69 20.34 -9.28
C MET A 10 -10.24 20.35 -9.78
N ALA A 11 -9.73 21.46 -10.29
CA ALA A 11 -8.32 21.58 -10.67
C ALA A 11 -7.38 21.39 -9.47
N VAL A 12 -7.73 21.89 -8.30
CA VAL A 12 -6.95 21.66 -7.05
C VAL A 12 -6.99 20.18 -6.66
N VAL A 13 -8.16 19.55 -6.68
CA VAL A 13 -8.33 18.12 -6.39
C VAL A 13 -7.40 17.27 -7.27
N TRP A 14 -7.44 17.48 -8.59
CA TRP A 14 -6.62 16.70 -9.53
C TRP A 14 -5.12 17.00 -9.42
N ARG A 15 -4.73 18.21 -9.00
CA ARG A 15 -3.32 18.52 -8.71
C ARG A 15 -2.81 17.73 -7.51
N PHE A 16 -3.59 17.62 -6.43
CA PHE A 16 -3.24 16.77 -5.29
C PHE A 16 -3.16 15.31 -5.70
N ALA A 17 -4.15 14.80 -6.42
CA ALA A 17 -4.19 13.42 -6.88
C ALA A 17 -2.97 13.07 -7.76
N ALA A 18 -2.68 13.92 -8.75
CA ALA A 18 -1.53 13.72 -9.64
C ALA A 18 -0.19 13.82 -8.89
N ALA A 19 -0.03 14.80 -8.01
CA ALA A 19 1.18 14.95 -7.21
C ALA A 19 1.39 13.74 -6.28
N THR A 20 0.33 13.22 -5.64
CA THR A 20 0.40 12.01 -4.81
C THR A 20 0.74 10.78 -5.65
N ALA A 21 0.18 10.65 -6.86
CA ALA A 21 0.49 9.54 -7.77
C ALA A 21 1.98 9.51 -8.17
N LEU A 22 2.64 10.66 -8.32
CA LEU A 22 4.09 10.72 -8.58
C LEU A 22 4.91 10.13 -7.44
N ILE A 23 4.53 10.40 -6.19
CA ILE A 23 5.19 9.80 -5.02
C ILE A 23 4.91 8.30 -4.94
N VAL A 24 3.69 7.86 -5.21
CA VAL A 24 3.35 6.43 -5.22
C VAL A 24 4.12 5.70 -6.32
N LEU A 25 4.25 6.30 -7.50
CA LEU A 25 5.09 5.78 -8.58
C LEU A 25 6.57 5.67 -8.15
N ALA A 26 7.10 6.71 -7.50
CA ALA A 26 8.46 6.70 -6.97
C ALA A 26 8.65 5.58 -5.94
N PHE A 27 7.71 5.38 -5.01
CA PHE A 27 7.76 4.27 -4.04
C PHE A 27 7.70 2.90 -4.70
N GLY A 28 6.76 2.71 -5.65
CA GLY A 28 6.64 1.47 -6.40
C GLY A 28 7.93 1.13 -7.16
N MET A 29 8.62 2.13 -7.68
CA MET A 29 9.87 1.98 -8.41
C MET A 29 11.07 1.73 -7.48
N THR A 30 11.21 2.50 -6.40
CA THR A 30 12.40 2.47 -5.55
C THR A 30 12.37 1.35 -4.51
N GLY A 31 11.20 1.00 -3.95
CA GLY A 31 11.07 -0.01 -2.88
C GLY A 31 11.68 -1.36 -3.25
N PRO A 32 11.26 -2.00 -4.35
CA PRO A 32 11.85 -3.28 -4.79
C PRO A 32 13.35 -3.17 -5.11
N VAL A 33 13.79 -2.05 -5.69
CA VAL A 33 15.20 -1.82 -6.01
C VAL A 33 16.04 -1.74 -4.74
N LEU A 34 15.61 -1.00 -3.72
CA LEU A 34 16.29 -0.93 -2.42
C LEU A 34 16.36 -2.31 -1.74
N ALA A 35 15.29 -3.11 -1.84
CA ALA A 35 15.27 -4.48 -1.29
C ALA A 35 16.30 -5.39 -1.98
N VAL A 36 16.41 -5.31 -3.31
CA VAL A 36 17.41 -6.03 -4.10
C VAL A 36 18.83 -5.56 -3.78
N SER A 37 19.03 -4.25 -3.64
CA SER A 37 20.33 -3.68 -3.30
C SER A 37 20.82 -4.11 -1.93
N LEU A 38 19.91 -4.15 -0.93
CA LEU A 38 20.23 -4.69 0.39
C LEU A 38 20.62 -6.18 0.33
N GLN A 39 19.89 -6.96 -0.46
CA GLN A 39 20.19 -8.38 -0.65
C GLN A 39 21.55 -8.58 -1.32
N HIS A 40 21.90 -7.80 -2.35
CA HIS A 40 23.21 -7.82 -2.99
C HIS A 40 24.34 -7.37 -2.05
N ALA A 41 24.05 -6.48 -1.10
CA ALA A 41 24.98 -6.09 -0.04
C ALA A 41 25.15 -7.15 1.07
N GLY A 42 24.52 -8.32 0.93
CA GLY A 42 24.61 -9.44 1.87
C GLY A 42 23.61 -9.39 3.03
N ALA A 43 22.61 -8.50 2.99
CA ALA A 43 21.56 -8.49 4.01
C ALA A 43 20.72 -9.77 3.93
N SER A 44 20.39 -10.34 5.09
CA SER A 44 19.48 -11.48 5.17
C SER A 44 18.05 -11.07 4.74
N THR A 45 17.24 -12.05 4.33
CA THR A 45 15.85 -11.80 3.94
C THR A 45 15.03 -11.23 5.11
N THR A 46 15.36 -11.59 6.36
CA THR A 46 14.79 -10.96 7.56
C THR A 46 15.17 -9.48 7.65
N ALA A 47 16.44 -9.12 7.38
CA ALA A 47 16.88 -7.73 7.40
C ALA A 47 16.20 -6.89 6.30
N VAL A 48 16.02 -7.47 5.10
CA VAL A 48 15.22 -6.84 4.04
C VAL A 48 13.77 -6.63 4.48
N GLY A 49 13.16 -7.62 5.14
CA GLY A 49 11.83 -7.51 5.71
C GLY A 49 11.71 -6.42 6.78
N LEU A 50 12.70 -6.34 7.69
CA LEU A 50 12.80 -5.27 8.70
C LEU A 50 12.91 -3.88 8.07
N PHE A 51 13.69 -3.75 7.01
CA PHE A 51 13.80 -2.50 6.26
C PHE A 51 12.46 -2.14 5.59
N ALA A 52 11.82 -3.10 4.92
CA ALA A 52 10.57 -2.89 4.20
C ALA A 52 9.37 -2.56 5.13
N MET A 53 9.41 -2.98 6.39
CA MET A 53 8.36 -2.65 7.36
C MET A 53 8.41 -1.19 7.82
N ILE A 54 9.57 -0.51 7.75
CA ILE A 54 9.75 0.83 8.33
C ILE A 54 8.71 1.84 7.84
N PRO A 55 8.51 2.06 6.52
CA PRO A 55 7.56 3.07 6.07
C PRO A 55 6.11 2.74 6.47
N PHE A 56 5.67 1.49 6.39
CA PHE A 56 4.32 1.09 6.81
C PHE A 56 4.13 1.19 8.33
N GLY A 57 5.15 0.80 9.10
CA GLY A 57 5.15 0.96 10.55
C GLY A 57 5.02 2.43 10.98
N MET A 58 5.73 3.34 10.30
CA MET A 58 5.62 4.78 10.54
C MET A 58 4.25 5.33 10.15
N ILE A 59 3.69 4.88 9.03
CA ILE A 59 2.31 5.24 8.64
C ILE A 59 1.35 4.81 9.74
N GLY A 60 1.37 3.54 10.16
CA GLY A 60 0.49 3.00 11.18
C GLY A 60 0.62 3.72 12.53
N LEU A 61 1.85 4.00 12.96
CA LEU A 61 2.13 4.73 14.21
C LEU A 61 1.55 6.15 14.20
N LEU A 62 1.53 6.80 13.03
CA LEU A 62 1.15 8.20 12.92
C LEU A 62 -0.33 8.43 12.60
N ILE A 63 -1.04 7.42 12.08
CA ILE A 63 -2.48 7.52 11.75
C ILE A 63 -3.30 8.19 12.87
N PRO A 64 -3.16 7.84 14.18
CA PRO A 64 -3.94 8.45 15.25
C PRO A 64 -3.69 9.95 15.45
N PHE A 65 -2.51 10.44 15.04
CA PHE A 65 -2.10 11.84 15.22
C PHE A 65 -2.43 12.73 14.03
N VAL A 66 -2.65 12.14 12.86
CA VAL A 66 -2.90 12.88 11.61
C VAL A 66 -4.08 13.85 11.70
N PRO A 67 -5.26 13.50 12.27
CA PRO A 67 -6.38 14.43 12.38
C PRO A 67 -6.01 15.67 13.19
N THR A 68 -5.24 15.51 14.28
CA THR A 68 -4.77 16.63 15.10
C THR A 68 -3.81 17.55 14.32
N VAL A 69 -2.92 16.95 13.52
CA VAL A 69 -1.98 17.70 12.68
C VAL A 69 -2.75 18.48 11.60
N LEU A 70 -3.70 17.83 10.92
CA LEU A 70 -4.56 18.46 9.90
C LEU A 70 -5.37 19.61 10.48
N ALA A 71 -5.94 19.46 11.69
CA ALA A 71 -6.68 20.51 12.37
C ALA A 71 -5.81 21.72 12.73
N ARG A 72 -4.55 21.48 13.16
CA ARG A 72 -3.63 22.54 13.59
C ARG A 72 -2.93 23.26 12.43
N TRP A 73 -2.45 22.50 11.46
CA TRP A 73 -1.62 23.03 10.36
C TRP A 73 -2.40 23.27 9.07
N GLY A 74 -3.56 22.63 8.93
CA GLY A 74 -4.36 22.60 7.70
C GLY A 74 -3.80 21.64 6.66
N VAL A 75 -4.66 21.25 5.72
CA VAL A 75 -4.38 20.22 4.70
C VAL A 75 -3.14 20.55 3.86
N VAL A 76 -3.06 21.77 3.30
CA VAL A 76 -1.98 22.18 2.37
C VAL A 76 -0.62 22.19 3.05
N ARG A 77 -0.53 22.70 4.29
CA ARG A 77 0.75 22.73 5.02
C ARG A 77 1.20 21.33 5.39
N THR A 78 0.28 20.47 5.87
CA THR A 78 0.57 19.06 6.19
C THR A 78 1.06 18.32 4.96
N TYR A 79 0.40 18.50 3.81
CA TYR A 79 0.80 17.91 2.54
C TYR A 79 2.22 18.35 2.12
N ARG A 80 2.53 19.66 2.18
CA ARG A 80 3.86 20.19 1.82
C ARG A 80 4.96 19.67 2.73
N VAL A 81 4.71 19.57 4.03
CA VAL A 81 5.66 18.95 4.97
C VAL A 81 5.87 17.49 4.61
N GLY A 82 4.80 16.75 4.29
CA GLY A 82 4.90 15.38 3.81
C GLY A 82 5.75 15.25 2.54
N CYS A 83 5.54 16.12 1.55
CA CYS A 83 6.36 16.15 0.34
C CYS A 83 7.83 16.43 0.64
N LEU A 84 8.12 17.39 1.53
CA LEU A 84 9.50 17.73 1.90
C LEU A 84 10.22 16.58 2.61
N LEU A 85 9.55 15.88 3.51
CA LEU A 85 10.11 14.70 4.19
C LEU A 85 10.43 13.59 3.19
N ASN A 86 9.54 13.33 2.23
CA ASN A 86 9.79 12.39 1.14
C ASN A 86 10.94 12.83 0.24
N LEU A 87 11.07 14.14 -0.04
CA LEU A 87 12.17 14.67 -0.85
C LEU A 87 13.52 14.46 -0.16
N VAL A 88 13.60 14.74 1.14
CA VAL A 88 14.83 14.49 1.93
C VAL A 88 15.15 12.99 1.95
N GLY A 89 14.15 12.12 2.17
CA GLY A 89 14.32 10.67 2.10
C GLY A 89 14.83 10.21 0.74
N ALA A 90 14.20 10.67 -0.35
CA ALA A 90 14.63 10.34 -1.71
C ALA A 90 16.05 10.85 -2.03
N ALA A 91 16.43 12.02 -1.52
CA ALA A 91 17.78 12.55 -1.66
C ALA A 91 18.81 11.67 -0.95
N ILE A 92 18.50 11.19 0.26
CA ILE A 92 19.36 10.26 1.00
C ILE A 92 19.53 8.96 0.20
N TYR A 93 18.44 8.37 -0.32
CA TYR A 93 18.54 7.17 -1.17
C TYR A 93 19.42 7.39 -2.40
N ALA A 94 19.29 8.51 -3.09
CA ALA A 94 20.02 8.80 -4.32
C ALA A 94 21.51 9.13 -4.09
N THR A 95 21.87 9.63 -2.91
CA THR A 95 23.25 10.15 -2.63
C THR A 95 24.07 9.25 -1.74
N THR A 96 23.48 8.21 -1.12
CA THR A 96 24.19 7.29 -0.23
C THR A 96 24.07 5.85 -0.71
N ASP A 97 25.05 5.01 -0.38
CA ASP A 97 25.10 3.59 -0.75
C ASP A 97 25.14 2.70 0.50
N HIS A 98 24.64 3.20 1.65
CA HIS A 98 24.72 2.50 2.92
C HIS A 98 23.33 2.35 3.57
N TRP A 99 23.08 1.17 4.14
CA TRP A 99 21.76 0.80 4.67
C TRP A 99 21.30 1.66 5.86
N VAL A 100 22.20 2.20 6.70
CA VAL A 100 21.84 3.02 7.88
C VAL A 100 21.16 4.34 7.47
N PRO A 101 21.75 5.19 6.59
CA PRO A 101 21.02 6.33 6.01
C PRO A 101 19.70 5.94 5.34
N TRP A 102 19.66 4.78 4.68
CA TRP A 102 18.43 4.30 4.04
C TRP A 102 17.31 3.98 5.04
N CYS A 103 17.63 3.42 6.22
CA CYS A 103 16.64 3.25 7.28
C CYS A 103 16.07 4.59 7.74
N PHE A 104 16.92 5.60 7.91
CA PHE A 104 16.49 6.95 8.27
C PHE A 104 15.61 7.57 7.16
N ALA A 105 16.01 7.41 5.90
CA ALA A 105 15.19 7.83 4.75
C ALA A 105 13.82 7.14 4.72
N SER A 106 13.75 5.83 5.06
CA SER A 106 12.50 5.08 5.16
C SER A 106 11.59 5.62 6.27
N VAL A 107 12.15 6.02 7.41
CA VAL A 107 11.39 6.69 8.49
C VAL A 107 10.81 8.01 8.00
N LEU A 108 11.62 8.86 7.37
CA LEU A 108 11.16 10.13 6.80
C LEU A 108 10.08 9.91 5.73
N GLY A 109 10.28 8.92 4.86
CA GLY A 109 9.32 8.51 3.83
C GLY A 109 7.99 8.07 4.42
N GLY A 110 7.99 7.25 5.46
CA GLY A 110 6.79 6.80 6.16
C GLY A 110 6.03 7.93 6.85
N ILE A 111 6.74 8.84 7.56
CA ILE A 111 6.15 10.04 8.16
C ILE A 111 5.54 10.93 7.07
N GLY A 112 6.29 11.16 6.00
CA GLY A 112 5.85 11.96 4.87
C GLY A 112 4.64 11.35 4.16
N ALA A 113 4.63 10.04 3.95
CA ALA A 113 3.51 9.31 3.33
C ALA A 113 2.24 9.40 4.19
N ALA A 114 2.34 9.22 5.51
CA ALA A 114 1.21 9.40 6.42
C ALA A 114 0.60 10.80 6.30
N ALA A 115 1.44 11.83 6.27
CA ALA A 115 1.00 13.22 6.17
C ALA A 115 0.32 13.52 4.83
N LEU A 116 0.96 13.17 3.70
CA LEU A 116 0.46 13.54 2.37
C LEU A 116 -0.75 12.72 1.95
N TRP A 117 -0.79 11.43 2.27
CA TRP A 117 -1.89 10.54 1.90
C TRP A 117 -3.19 10.97 2.57
N ASN A 118 -3.15 11.10 3.90
CA ASN A 118 -4.33 11.55 4.64
C ASN A 118 -4.74 12.98 4.28
N ALA A 119 -3.79 13.89 4.01
CA ALA A 119 -4.11 15.24 3.56
C ALA A 119 -4.81 15.24 2.20
N THR A 120 -4.38 14.35 1.27
CA THR A 120 -5.02 14.22 -0.04
C THR A 120 -6.43 13.67 0.10
N GLU A 121 -6.63 12.60 0.84
CA GLU A 121 -7.96 12.00 1.05
C GLU A 121 -8.93 12.94 1.74
N ALA A 122 -8.47 13.66 2.77
CA ALA A 122 -9.26 14.68 3.45
C ALA A 122 -9.70 15.81 2.48
N LEU A 123 -8.79 16.26 1.60
CA LEU A 123 -9.11 17.26 0.60
C LEU A 123 -10.12 16.74 -0.43
N LEU A 124 -9.88 15.55 -0.98
CA LEU A 124 -10.76 14.94 -1.98
C LEU A 124 -12.18 14.74 -1.42
N ALA A 125 -12.27 14.18 -0.22
CA ALA A 125 -13.56 13.95 0.45
C ALA A 125 -14.37 15.23 0.65
N ARG A 126 -13.69 16.37 0.81
CA ARG A 126 -14.29 17.66 1.08
C ARG A 126 -14.61 18.48 -0.17
N GLU A 127 -13.68 18.56 -1.12
CA GLU A 127 -13.81 19.42 -2.30
C GLU A 127 -14.57 18.74 -3.45
N ALA A 128 -14.69 17.41 -3.44
CA ALA A 128 -15.48 16.69 -4.43
C ALA A 128 -16.99 16.98 -4.21
N PRO A 129 -17.74 17.33 -5.29
CA PRO A 129 -19.17 17.49 -5.22
C PRO A 129 -19.84 16.23 -4.63
N PRO A 130 -20.86 16.36 -3.77
CA PRO A 130 -21.50 15.21 -3.12
C PRO A 130 -21.92 14.12 -4.11
N GLU A 131 -22.46 14.52 -5.27
CA GLU A 131 -22.95 13.64 -6.32
C GLU A 131 -21.83 12.91 -7.09
N GLN A 132 -20.62 13.45 -7.05
CA GLN A 132 -19.44 12.91 -7.77
C GLN A 132 -18.36 12.38 -6.85
N ARG A 133 -18.56 12.43 -5.53
CA ARG A 133 -17.53 12.07 -4.55
C ARG A 133 -17.01 10.65 -4.72
N GLY A 134 -17.90 9.69 -4.93
CA GLY A 134 -17.54 8.29 -5.20
C GLY A 134 -16.71 8.15 -6.48
N ARG A 135 -17.10 8.83 -7.56
CA ARG A 135 -16.36 8.82 -8.83
C ARG A 135 -14.96 9.44 -8.70
N VAL A 136 -14.84 10.56 -7.98
CA VAL A 136 -13.54 11.25 -7.76
C VAL A 136 -12.61 10.36 -6.92
N MET A 137 -13.12 9.78 -5.82
CA MET A 137 -12.36 8.86 -4.98
C MET A 137 -11.95 7.60 -5.75
N GLY A 138 -12.85 7.01 -6.53
CA GLY A 138 -12.56 5.83 -7.36
C GLY A 138 -11.48 6.11 -8.41
N LEU A 139 -11.53 7.23 -9.11
CA LEU A 139 -10.50 7.64 -10.07
C LEU A 139 -9.14 7.91 -9.38
N TYR A 140 -9.16 8.53 -8.20
CA TYR A 140 -7.95 8.73 -7.42
C TYR A 140 -7.31 7.40 -7.02
N GLN A 141 -8.07 6.46 -6.48
CA GLN A 141 -7.56 5.14 -6.10
C GLN A 141 -7.06 4.34 -7.32
N ALA A 142 -7.75 4.43 -8.46
CA ALA A 142 -7.29 3.83 -9.71
C ALA A 142 -5.95 4.43 -10.19
N LEU A 143 -5.80 5.75 -10.06
CA LEU A 143 -4.54 6.44 -10.40
C LEU A 143 -3.39 5.99 -9.49
N LEU A 144 -3.62 5.88 -8.18
CA LEU A 144 -2.62 5.38 -7.24
C LEU A 144 -2.28 3.91 -7.50
N GLY A 145 -3.30 3.07 -7.72
CA GLY A 145 -3.10 1.65 -8.06
C GLY A 145 -2.29 1.47 -9.34
N ALA A 146 -2.59 2.24 -10.39
CA ALA A 146 -1.81 2.24 -11.61
C ALA A 146 -0.36 2.69 -11.38
N ALA A 147 -0.14 3.76 -10.60
CA ALA A 147 1.20 4.25 -10.28
C ALA A 147 2.02 3.20 -9.51
N LEU A 148 1.41 2.53 -8.52
CA LEU A 148 2.05 1.48 -7.74
C LEU A 148 2.35 0.25 -8.60
N ALA A 149 1.42 -0.16 -9.47
CA ALA A 149 1.60 -1.30 -10.37
C ALA A 149 2.69 -1.06 -11.42
N LEU A 150 2.76 0.13 -12.00
CA LEU A 150 3.71 0.47 -13.06
C LEU A 150 5.12 0.72 -12.52
N GLY A 151 5.25 1.25 -11.31
CA GLY A 151 6.53 1.64 -10.72
C GLY A 151 7.62 0.57 -10.84
N PRO A 152 7.39 -0.67 -10.37
CA PRO A 152 8.40 -1.73 -10.40
C PRO A 152 8.84 -2.16 -11.82
N PHE A 153 8.04 -1.88 -12.86
CA PHE A 153 8.40 -2.19 -14.24
C PHE A 153 9.26 -1.12 -14.92
N VAL A 154 9.31 0.09 -14.36
CA VAL A 154 10.10 1.19 -14.96
C VAL A 154 11.56 0.81 -15.14
N PRO A 155 12.27 0.19 -14.18
CA PRO A 155 13.64 -0.26 -14.35
C PRO A 155 13.81 -1.23 -15.52
N ALA A 156 12.85 -2.18 -15.68
CA ALA A 156 12.87 -3.17 -16.74
C ALA A 156 12.64 -2.56 -18.13
N LEU A 157 11.62 -1.68 -18.24
CA LEU A 157 11.24 -1.04 -19.50
C LEU A 157 12.32 -0.09 -20.03
N LEU A 158 13.06 0.58 -19.13
CA LEU A 158 14.06 1.59 -19.50
C LEU A 158 15.51 1.07 -19.42
N GLY A 159 15.72 -0.19 -19.02
CA GLY A 159 17.06 -0.76 -18.84
C GLY A 159 17.88 -0.02 -17.77
N TRP A 160 17.23 0.50 -16.74
CA TRP A 160 17.88 1.31 -15.71
C TRP A 160 18.44 0.44 -14.58
N GLY A 161 19.71 0.69 -14.23
CA GLY A 161 20.31 0.16 -13.01
C GLY A 161 19.87 0.96 -11.78
N GLU A 162 20.22 0.44 -10.60
CA GLU A 162 19.87 0.96 -9.28
C GLU A 162 20.00 2.48 -9.15
N ARG A 163 21.20 3.01 -9.43
CA ARG A 163 21.51 4.44 -9.29
C ARG A 163 20.55 5.34 -10.09
N ARG A 164 20.25 4.95 -11.35
CA ARG A 164 19.31 5.71 -12.18
C ARG A 164 17.90 5.70 -11.65
N VAL A 165 17.46 4.57 -11.09
CA VAL A 165 16.15 4.43 -10.47
C VAL A 165 16.00 5.32 -9.24
N LEU A 166 17.02 5.34 -8.37
CA LEU A 166 16.99 6.18 -7.15
C LEU A 166 17.00 7.68 -7.51
N TRP A 167 17.79 8.10 -8.50
CA TRP A 167 17.76 9.49 -9.00
C TRP A 167 16.43 9.85 -9.68
N ALA A 168 15.85 8.93 -10.44
CA ALA A 168 14.52 9.14 -11.02
C ALA A 168 13.44 9.26 -9.94
N GLY A 169 13.52 8.46 -8.88
CA GLY A 169 12.66 8.60 -7.71
C GLY A 169 12.77 9.99 -7.08
N LEU A 170 14.00 10.49 -6.90
CA LEU A 170 14.23 11.85 -6.40
C LEU A 170 13.61 12.92 -7.30
N VAL A 171 13.74 12.78 -8.64
CA VAL A 171 13.14 13.71 -9.60
C VAL A 171 11.60 13.69 -9.51
N LEU A 172 10.98 12.51 -9.44
CA LEU A 172 9.53 12.38 -9.31
C LEU A 172 9.00 13.02 -8.02
N VAL A 173 9.68 12.79 -6.89
CA VAL A 173 9.34 13.41 -5.61
C VAL A 173 9.58 14.93 -5.65
N GLY A 174 10.65 15.39 -6.31
CA GLY A 174 10.91 16.81 -6.55
C GLY A 174 9.81 17.48 -7.36
N LEU A 175 9.34 16.82 -8.42
CA LEU A 175 8.21 17.30 -9.22
C LEU A 175 6.92 17.38 -8.39
N CYS A 176 6.67 16.39 -7.55
CA CYS A 176 5.54 16.45 -6.60
C CYS A 176 5.66 17.67 -5.67
N CYS A 177 6.85 17.97 -5.13
CA CYS A 177 7.08 19.15 -4.29
C CYS A 177 6.79 20.44 -5.06
N VAL A 178 7.24 20.57 -6.31
CA VAL A 178 6.95 21.72 -7.17
C VAL A 178 5.45 21.88 -7.38
N MET A 179 4.75 20.78 -7.70
CA MET A 179 3.28 20.79 -7.83
C MET A 179 2.59 21.19 -6.52
N ALA A 180 3.08 20.71 -5.37
CA ALA A 180 2.55 21.07 -4.05
C ALA A 180 2.72 22.58 -3.72
N LEU A 181 3.79 23.21 -4.19
CA LEU A 181 4.00 24.65 -4.01
C LEU A 181 3.00 25.48 -4.82
N ALA A 182 2.59 24.98 -6.00
CA ALA A 182 1.60 25.65 -6.85
C ALA A 182 0.16 25.57 -6.33
N ILE A 183 -0.10 24.80 -5.24
CA ILE A 183 -1.43 24.69 -4.63
C ILE A 183 -1.70 25.91 -3.73
N PRO A 184 -2.83 26.62 -3.87
CA PRO A 184 -3.16 27.77 -3.05
C PRO A 184 -3.25 27.43 -1.55
N ARG A 185 -2.79 28.36 -0.68
CA ARG A 185 -2.76 28.16 0.78
C ARG A 185 -4.15 28.23 1.45
N HIS A 186 -5.18 28.65 0.74
CA HIS A 186 -6.51 28.93 1.30
C HIS A 186 -7.41 27.69 1.47
N ALA A 187 -6.94 26.49 1.17
CA ALA A 187 -7.65 25.27 1.48
C ALA A 187 -7.66 25.06 3.01
N THR A 188 -8.77 25.37 3.59
CA THR A 188 -9.29 25.48 4.95
C THR A 188 -8.77 24.50 6.01
N ARG A 189 -8.85 24.93 7.28
CA ARG A 189 -8.69 24.14 8.50
C ARG A 189 -9.86 23.15 8.66
N GLU A 190 -9.57 21.91 8.99
CA GLU A 190 -10.58 20.95 9.42
C GLU A 190 -10.87 21.05 10.92
N PRO A 191 -12.15 20.89 11.34
CA PRO A 191 -12.45 20.56 12.73
C PRO A 191 -11.96 19.14 13.01
N ALA A 192 -11.25 18.93 14.12
CA ALA A 192 -10.87 17.62 14.58
C ALA A 192 -12.13 16.75 14.77
N SER A 193 -12.35 15.78 13.92
CA SER A 193 -13.38 14.76 14.15
C SER A 193 -12.91 13.85 15.28
N ALA A 194 -13.75 13.68 16.31
CA ALA A 194 -13.49 12.69 17.34
C ALA A 194 -13.49 11.29 16.69
N GLN A 195 -12.32 10.67 16.61
CA GLN A 195 -12.22 9.29 16.15
C GLN A 195 -12.81 8.37 17.22
N ALA A 196 -13.68 7.45 16.81
CA ALA A 196 -14.01 6.30 17.64
C ALA A 196 -12.72 5.54 17.98
N GLY A 197 -12.56 5.07 19.22
CA GLY A 197 -11.34 4.38 19.65
C GLY A 197 -11.05 3.18 18.75
N THR A 198 -9.95 3.22 17.99
CA THR A 198 -9.57 2.19 17.03
C THR A 198 -9.53 0.79 17.67
N TRP A 199 -9.12 0.70 18.92
CA TRP A 199 -9.05 -0.55 19.67
C TRP A 199 -10.42 -1.15 19.99
N GLU A 200 -11.39 -0.30 20.35
CA GLU A 200 -12.77 -0.72 20.54
C GLU A 200 -13.39 -1.21 19.23
N ALA A 201 -13.10 -0.52 18.14
CA ALA A 201 -13.55 -0.91 16.80
C ALA A 201 -12.99 -2.28 16.36
N ILE A 202 -11.70 -2.57 16.61
CA ILE A 202 -11.10 -3.90 16.31
C ILE A 202 -11.83 -5.01 17.08
N ARG A 203 -12.18 -4.76 18.34
CA ARG A 203 -12.92 -5.74 19.15
C ARG A 203 -14.34 -6.02 18.63
N THR A 204 -14.92 -5.06 17.95
CA THR A 204 -16.26 -5.19 17.34
C THR A 204 -16.27 -6.07 16.10
N VAL A 205 -15.20 -6.00 15.28
CA VAL A 205 -15.08 -6.73 14.00
C VAL A 205 -13.76 -7.50 13.86
N PRO A 206 -13.41 -8.39 14.81
CA PRO A 206 -12.09 -9.01 14.88
C PRO A 206 -11.79 -9.90 13.67
N LEU A 207 -12.81 -10.60 13.13
CA LEU A 207 -12.63 -11.48 11.98
C LEU A 207 -12.42 -10.69 10.69
N LEU A 208 -13.15 -9.59 10.49
CA LEU A 208 -12.94 -8.70 9.36
C LEU A 208 -11.58 -8.00 9.46
N ALA A 209 -11.15 -7.63 10.67
CA ALA A 209 -9.81 -7.07 10.89
C ALA A 209 -8.70 -8.09 10.56
N LEU A 210 -8.90 -9.40 10.85
CA LEU A 210 -7.99 -10.47 10.45
C LEU A 210 -7.96 -10.65 8.92
N ILE A 211 -9.10 -10.57 8.24
CA ILE A 211 -9.17 -10.63 6.79
C ILE A 211 -8.43 -9.42 6.17
N ALA A 212 -8.65 -8.22 6.70
CA ALA A 212 -7.94 -7.01 6.27
C ALA A 212 -6.42 -7.10 6.53
N PHE A 213 -6.01 -7.64 7.69
CA PHE A 213 -4.61 -7.94 8.00
C PHE A 213 -3.99 -8.86 6.96
N SER A 214 -4.68 -9.94 6.58
CA SER A 214 -4.20 -10.84 5.53
C SER A 214 -4.05 -10.11 4.20
N GLY A 215 -5.01 -9.26 3.84
CA GLY A 215 -4.90 -8.37 2.67
C GLY A 215 -3.63 -7.54 2.69
N GLY A 216 -3.32 -6.90 3.81
CA GLY A 216 -2.11 -6.10 4.00
C GLY A 216 -0.82 -6.91 3.87
N VAL A 217 -0.78 -8.13 4.41
CA VAL A 217 0.37 -9.04 4.24
C VAL A 217 0.59 -9.37 2.78
N PHE A 218 -0.42 -9.89 2.09
CA PHE A 218 -0.29 -10.42 0.73
C PHE A 218 -0.08 -9.33 -0.32
N GLU A 219 -0.74 -8.19 -0.22
CA GLU A 219 -0.65 -7.11 -1.19
C GLU A 219 0.58 -6.23 -0.95
N ALA A 220 0.67 -5.57 0.22
CA ALA A 220 1.71 -4.59 0.51
C ALA A 220 2.97 -5.23 1.12
N GLY A 221 2.78 -6.22 2.00
CA GLY A 221 3.87 -6.81 2.78
C GLY A 221 4.84 -7.67 1.98
N LEU A 222 4.40 -8.29 0.89
CA LEU A 222 5.24 -9.22 0.14
C LEU A 222 6.09 -8.58 -0.96
N SER A 223 5.77 -7.38 -1.41
CA SER A 223 6.39 -6.76 -2.60
C SER A 223 7.94 -6.74 -2.53
N SER A 224 8.51 -6.13 -1.50
CA SER A 224 9.97 -6.00 -1.35
C SER A 224 10.67 -7.33 -1.07
N VAL A 225 10.07 -8.20 -0.24
CA VAL A 225 10.62 -9.52 0.09
C VAL A 225 10.61 -10.44 -1.12
N SER A 226 9.55 -10.38 -1.95
CA SER A 226 9.47 -11.17 -3.19
C SER A 226 10.50 -10.71 -4.21
N ALA A 227 10.77 -9.41 -4.33
CA ALA A 227 11.83 -8.90 -5.19
C ALA A 227 13.23 -9.36 -4.72
N ALA A 228 13.51 -9.27 -3.41
CA ALA A 228 14.77 -9.75 -2.85
C ALA A 228 14.95 -11.26 -3.05
N ASN A 229 13.90 -12.06 -2.82
CA ASN A 229 13.93 -13.51 -3.08
C ASN A 229 14.17 -13.82 -4.55
N ALA A 230 13.49 -13.13 -5.46
CA ALA A 230 13.68 -13.30 -6.90
C ALA A 230 15.12 -12.98 -7.34
N SER A 231 15.72 -11.92 -6.77
CA SER A 231 17.13 -11.60 -7.00
C SER A 231 18.08 -12.68 -6.43
N ALA A 232 17.81 -13.18 -5.23
CA ALA A 232 18.56 -14.29 -4.64
C ALA A 232 18.48 -15.59 -5.49
N SER A 233 17.37 -15.78 -6.21
CA SER A 233 17.17 -16.87 -7.18
C SER A 233 17.84 -16.62 -8.54
N GLY A 234 18.64 -15.55 -8.68
CA GLY A 234 19.44 -15.24 -9.87
C GLY A 234 18.77 -14.35 -10.92
N LEU A 235 17.60 -13.76 -10.63
CA LEU A 235 17.01 -12.80 -11.54
C LEU A 235 17.79 -11.47 -11.51
N SER A 236 17.85 -10.80 -12.67
CA SER A 236 18.38 -9.44 -12.76
C SER A 236 17.57 -8.47 -11.91
N LEU A 237 18.14 -7.29 -11.61
CA LEU A 237 17.45 -6.23 -10.86
C LEU A 237 16.06 -5.93 -11.44
N SER A 238 15.97 -5.81 -12.77
CA SER A 238 14.71 -5.54 -13.46
C SER A 238 13.74 -6.71 -13.39
N GLY A 239 14.23 -7.96 -13.52
CA GLY A 239 13.44 -9.17 -13.36
C GLY A 239 12.88 -9.28 -11.94
N ALA A 240 13.72 -9.07 -10.94
CA ALA A 240 13.32 -9.10 -9.53
C ALA A 240 12.29 -8.00 -9.19
N ALA A 241 12.51 -6.76 -9.66
CA ALA A 241 11.56 -5.68 -9.49
C ALA A 241 10.21 -5.97 -10.17
N SER A 242 10.21 -6.63 -11.34
CA SER A 242 8.97 -6.98 -12.05
C SER A 242 8.13 -8.04 -11.31
N VAL A 243 8.73 -8.88 -10.45
CA VAL A 243 7.97 -9.77 -9.55
C VAL A 243 7.14 -8.96 -8.55
N ALA A 244 7.73 -7.92 -7.95
CA ALA A 244 6.99 -6.98 -7.11
C ALA A 244 5.90 -6.24 -7.92
N GLY A 245 6.20 -5.88 -9.18
CA GLY A 245 5.24 -5.29 -10.11
C GLY A 245 4.04 -6.19 -10.39
N ALA A 246 4.24 -7.51 -10.46
CA ALA A 246 3.16 -8.46 -10.65
C ALA A 246 2.14 -8.41 -9.50
N ILE A 247 2.59 -8.19 -8.25
CA ILE A 247 1.71 -7.98 -7.09
C ILE A 247 0.87 -6.70 -7.31
N GLY A 248 1.49 -5.59 -7.70
CA GLY A 248 0.78 -4.34 -7.98
C GLY A 248 -0.24 -4.46 -9.12
N VAL A 249 0.12 -5.15 -10.21
CA VAL A 249 -0.80 -5.42 -11.34
C VAL A 249 -1.98 -6.25 -10.89
N GLY A 250 -1.74 -7.31 -10.12
CA GLY A 250 -2.80 -8.13 -9.54
C GLY A 250 -3.78 -7.29 -8.73
N SER A 251 -3.27 -6.47 -7.79
CA SER A 251 -4.08 -5.58 -6.98
C SER A 251 -4.94 -4.66 -7.84
N PHE A 252 -4.34 -3.99 -8.81
CA PHE A 252 -5.06 -3.08 -9.70
C PHE A 252 -6.17 -3.78 -10.49
N LEU A 253 -5.88 -4.95 -11.06
CA LEU A 253 -6.82 -5.66 -11.94
C LEU A 253 -7.99 -6.32 -11.18
N CYS A 254 -7.76 -6.80 -9.96
CA CYS A 254 -8.77 -7.57 -9.24
C CYS A 254 -9.74 -6.72 -8.40
N GLN A 255 -9.46 -5.46 -8.15
CA GLN A 255 -10.34 -4.61 -7.32
C GLN A 255 -11.74 -4.45 -7.90
N LEU A 256 -11.86 -4.17 -9.21
CA LEU A 256 -13.17 -4.05 -9.86
C LEU A 256 -13.91 -5.40 -9.91
N PRO A 257 -13.32 -6.52 -10.37
CA PRO A 257 -13.97 -7.83 -10.30
C PRO A 257 -14.41 -8.23 -8.90
N ALA A 258 -13.62 -7.92 -7.86
CA ALA A 258 -14.00 -8.22 -6.47
C ALA A 258 -15.24 -7.44 -6.03
N GLY A 259 -15.31 -6.14 -6.34
CA GLY A 259 -16.48 -5.32 -6.08
C GLY A 259 -17.74 -5.88 -6.78
N LEU A 260 -17.62 -6.20 -8.08
CA LEU A 260 -18.73 -6.80 -8.86
C LEU A 260 -19.14 -8.17 -8.30
N ALA A 261 -18.18 -8.97 -7.83
CA ALA A 261 -18.51 -10.25 -7.20
C ALA A 261 -19.27 -10.06 -5.89
N ALA A 262 -18.94 -9.03 -5.10
CA ALA A 262 -19.67 -8.69 -3.88
C ALA A 262 -21.13 -8.27 -4.15
N ASP A 263 -21.39 -7.63 -5.30
CA ASP A 263 -22.74 -7.21 -5.69
C ASP A 263 -23.63 -8.40 -6.14
N HIS A 264 -23.02 -9.52 -6.61
CA HIS A 264 -23.78 -10.63 -7.22
C HIS A 264 -23.77 -11.91 -6.40
N PHE A 265 -22.81 -12.08 -5.49
CA PHE A 265 -22.63 -13.30 -4.70
C PHE A 265 -22.61 -12.98 -3.21
N ALA A 266 -23.04 -13.94 -2.38
CA ALA A 266 -22.89 -13.83 -0.93
C ALA A 266 -21.43 -13.58 -0.54
N LEU A 267 -21.16 -12.54 0.25
CA LEU A 267 -19.81 -12.11 0.64
C LEU A 267 -18.99 -13.24 1.25
N ARG A 268 -19.61 -14.11 2.05
CA ARG A 268 -18.99 -15.32 2.59
C ARG A 268 -18.37 -16.22 1.51
N LYS A 269 -19.07 -16.40 0.37
CA LYS A 269 -18.55 -17.19 -0.76
C LYS A 269 -17.37 -16.49 -1.43
N VAL A 270 -17.46 -15.16 -1.62
CA VAL A 270 -16.40 -14.35 -2.22
C VAL A 270 -15.14 -14.39 -1.35
N PHE A 271 -15.27 -14.16 -0.04
CA PHE A 271 -14.14 -14.25 0.90
C PHE A 271 -13.53 -15.66 0.96
N SER A 272 -14.38 -16.70 0.98
CA SER A 272 -13.89 -18.09 1.00
C SER A 272 -13.12 -18.45 -0.28
N THR A 273 -13.62 -18.01 -1.44
CA THR A 273 -12.92 -18.21 -2.73
C THR A 273 -11.58 -17.46 -2.74
N ALA A 274 -11.56 -16.21 -2.27
CA ALA A 274 -10.34 -15.43 -2.12
C ALA A 274 -9.31 -16.15 -1.22
N ALA A 275 -9.72 -16.63 -0.05
CA ALA A 275 -8.84 -17.36 0.86
C ALA A 275 -8.32 -18.68 0.26
N LEU A 276 -9.14 -19.41 -0.51
CA LEU A 276 -8.71 -20.63 -1.22
C LEU A 276 -7.69 -20.31 -2.33
N LEU A 277 -7.84 -19.19 -3.05
CA LEU A 277 -6.86 -18.73 -4.03
C LEU A 277 -5.53 -18.36 -3.35
N LEU A 278 -5.56 -17.71 -2.18
CA LEU A 278 -4.35 -17.44 -1.39
C LEU A 278 -3.68 -18.73 -0.94
N LEU A 279 -4.45 -19.72 -0.47
CA LEU A 279 -3.92 -21.01 -0.05
C LEU A 279 -3.28 -21.76 -1.22
N GLY A 280 -3.97 -21.84 -2.36
CA GLY A 280 -3.46 -22.49 -3.57
C GLY A 280 -2.19 -21.80 -4.10
N SER A 281 -2.15 -20.46 -4.11
CA SER A 281 -0.97 -19.72 -4.55
C SER A 281 0.20 -19.84 -3.56
N SER A 282 -0.07 -19.91 -2.26
CA SER A 282 0.97 -20.19 -1.25
C SER A 282 1.58 -21.57 -1.44
N PHE A 283 0.75 -22.57 -1.77
CA PHE A 283 1.23 -23.91 -2.14
C PHE A 283 2.02 -23.91 -3.46
N ALA A 284 1.54 -23.20 -4.48
CA ALA A 284 2.25 -23.05 -5.76
C ALA A 284 3.62 -22.38 -5.60
N PHE A 285 3.73 -21.41 -4.69
CA PHE A 285 4.99 -20.74 -4.38
C PHE A 285 6.08 -21.70 -3.87
N ALA A 286 5.71 -22.79 -3.18
CA ALA A 286 6.66 -23.80 -2.73
C ALA A 286 7.46 -24.46 -3.89
N PHE A 287 6.99 -24.31 -5.12
CA PHE A 287 7.64 -24.82 -6.33
C PHE A 287 8.35 -23.74 -7.15
N ALA A 288 8.45 -22.52 -6.65
CA ALA A 288 9.03 -21.39 -7.37
C ALA A 288 10.52 -21.60 -7.74
N ASP A 289 11.25 -22.34 -6.94
CA ASP A 289 12.66 -22.72 -7.23
C ASP A 289 12.78 -23.64 -8.46
N ARG A 290 11.71 -24.39 -8.78
CA ARG A 290 11.66 -25.32 -9.94
C ARG A 290 11.11 -24.65 -11.19
N ALA A 291 10.28 -23.61 -11.03
CA ALA A 291 9.59 -22.93 -12.11
C ALA A 291 9.50 -21.44 -11.82
N THR A 292 10.53 -20.71 -12.23
CA THR A 292 10.70 -19.26 -11.91
C THR A 292 9.50 -18.42 -12.33
N TRP A 293 8.79 -18.77 -13.41
CA TRP A 293 7.59 -18.04 -13.84
C TRP A 293 6.48 -18.00 -12.78
N LEU A 294 6.47 -18.97 -11.85
CA LEU A 294 5.53 -18.99 -10.74
C LEU A 294 5.63 -17.73 -9.86
N LEU A 295 6.81 -17.10 -9.77
CA LEU A 295 6.98 -15.87 -9.00
C LEU A 295 6.03 -14.77 -9.47
N TRP A 296 5.87 -14.60 -10.79
CA TRP A 296 4.93 -13.61 -11.35
C TRP A 296 3.48 -14.04 -11.22
N ALA A 297 3.17 -15.30 -11.55
CA ALA A 297 1.81 -15.82 -11.47
C ALA A 297 1.26 -15.75 -10.04
N VAL A 298 2.06 -16.21 -9.07
CA VAL A 298 1.72 -16.13 -7.64
C VAL A 298 1.64 -14.68 -7.17
N GLY A 299 2.56 -13.82 -7.62
CA GLY A 299 2.55 -12.39 -7.33
C GLY A 299 1.25 -11.71 -7.75
N VAL A 300 0.76 -11.98 -8.97
CA VAL A 300 -0.55 -11.47 -9.45
C VAL A 300 -1.70 -11.95 -8.55
N VAL A 301 -1.70 -13.20 -8.12
CA VAL A 301 -2.74 -13.73 -7.23
C VAL A 301 -2.65 -13.08 -5.86
N TRP A 302 -1.45 -12.94 -5.28
CA TRP A 302 -1.27 -12.31 -3.97
C TRP A 302 -1.74 -10.85 -3.94
N GLY A 303 -1.29 -10.06 -4.91
CA GLY A 303 -1.72 -8.67 -5.01
C GLY A 303 -3.22 -8.55 -5.29
N GLY A 304 -3.71 -9.34 -6.26
CA GLY A 304 -5.11 -9.29 -6.66
C GLY A 304 -6.07 -9.69 -5.55
N VAL A 305 -5.80 -10.79 -4.90
CA VAL A 305 -6.65 -11.29 -3.82
C VAL A 305 -6.44 -10.48 -2.54
N GLY A 306 -5.18 -10.09 -2.23
CA GLY A 306 -4.87 -9.26 -1.06
C GLY A 306 -5.60 -7.92 -1.08
N GLY A 307 -5.52 -7.19 -2.21
CA GLY A 307 -6.24 -5.94 -2.40
C GLY A 307 -7.77 -6.12 -2.39
N ALA A 308 -8.26 -7.20 -3.01
CA ALA A 308 -9.68 -7.55 -2.99
C ALA A 308 -10.20 -7.79 -1.57
N LEU A 309 -9.45 -8.50 -0.72
CA LEU A 309 -9.85 -8.76 0.68
C LEU A 309 -10.08 -7.45 1.44
N TYR A 310 -9.19 -6.47 1.29
CA TYR A 310 -9.36 -5.17 1.94
C TYR A 310 -10.64 -4.45 1.44
N THR A 311 -10.83 -4.39 0.13
CA THR A 311 -12.00 -3.76 -0.48
C THR A 311 -13.29 -4.42 -0.02
N LEU A 312 -13.35 -5.76 -0.02
CA LEU A 312 -14.52 -6.52 0.41
C LEU A 312 -14.84 -6.33 1.89
N THR A 313 -13.81 -6.25 2.77
CA THR A 313 -14.05 -5.96 4.19
C THR A 313 -14.64 -4.57 4.41
N MET A 314 -14.25 -3.57 3.60
CA MET A 314 -14.84 -2.23 3.64
C MET A 314 -16.31 -2.24 3.20
N VAL A 315 -16.65 -3.03 2.17
CA VAL A 315 -18.04 -3.22 1.72
C VAL A 315 -18.87 -3.83 2.85
N GLU A 316 -18.38 -4.88 3.51
CA GLU A 316 -19.09 -5.56 4.61
C GLU A 316 -19.33 -4.61 5.80
N VAL A 317 -18.32 -3.82 6.20
CA VAL A 317 -18.49 -2.82 7.25
C VAL A 317 -19.52 -1.75 6.86
N ALA A 318 -19.55 -1.34 5.60
CA ALA A 318 -20.54 -0.37 5.12
C ALA A 318 -21.97 -0.93 5.13
N HIS A 319 -22.13 -2.24 4.91
CA HIS A 319 -23.42 -2.91 4.98
C HIS A 319 -23.87 -3.16 6.43
N THR A 320 -22.96 -3.58 7.29
CA THR A 320 -23.29 -4.03 8.66
C THR A 320 -23.48 -2.88 9.64
N PHE A 321 -22.76 -1.76 9.45
CA PHE A 321 -22.76 -0.63 10.38
C PHE A 321 -23.35 0.64 9.79
N GLN A 322 -23.94 1.50 10.67
CA GLN A 322 -24.46 2.81 10.27
C GLN A 322 -23.86 3.93 11.12
N GLY A 323 -23.70 5.11 10.52
CA GLY A 323 -23.26 6.31 11.22
C GLY A 323 -21.85 6.20 11.83
N ARG A 324 -21.71 6.47 13.14
CA ARG A 324 -20.41 6.44 13.84
C ARG A 324 -19.78 5.04 13.91
N ALA A 325 -20.58 3.98 13.94
CA ALA A 325 -20.09 2.61 13.97
C ALA A 325 -19.39 2.23 12.66
N THR A 326 -19.85 2.72 11.51
CA THR A 326 -19.19 2.53 10.20
C THR A 326 -17.78 3.15 10.20
N ALA A 327 -17.63 4.35 10.76
CA ALA A 327 -16.30 4.99 10.85
C ALA A 327 -15.35 4.21 11.77
N GLY A 328 -15.85 3.68 12.87
CA GLY A 328 -15.09 2.80 13.77
C GLY A 328 -14.67 1.50 13.09
N GLY A 329 -15.59 0.84 12.40
CA GLY A 329 -15.31 -0.37 11.62
C GLY A 329 -14.24 -0.13 10.54
N ALA A 330 -14.38 0.94 9.75
CA ALA A 330 -13.39 1.31 8.74
C ALA A 330 -11.99 1.56 9.36
N ALA A 331 -11.91 2.26 10.50
CA ALA A 331 -10.65 2.48 11.21
C ALA A 331 -10.01 1.16 11.68
N ALA A 332 -10.81 0.18 12.12
CA ALA A 332 -10.33 -1.15 12.49
C ALA A 332 -9.72 -1.89 11.29
N LEU A 333 -10.37 -1.82 10.13
CA LEU A 333 -9.89 -2.47 8.90
C LEU A 333 -8.61 -1.83 8.38
N ILE A 334 -8.53 -0.49 8.36
CA ILE A 334 -7.31 0.24 8.00
C ILE A 334 -6.16 -0.16 8.93
N THR A 335 -6.42 -0.25 10.23
CA THR A 335 -5.42 -0.67 11.21
C THR A 335 -5.00 -2.12 10.96
N GLY A 336 -5.94 -3.05 10.77
CA GLY A 336 -5.65 -4.45 10.44
C GLY A 336 -4.76 -4.57 9.21
N TYR A 337 -5.15 -3.92 8.10
CA TYR A 337 -4.37 -3.89 6.87
C TYR A 337 -2.96 -3.31 7.08
N THR A 338 -2.84 -2.18 7.76
CA THR A 338 -1.54 -1.51 8.00
C THR A 338 -0.62 -2.37 8.87
N VAL A 339 -1.18 -3.05 9.89
CA VAL A 339 -0.43 -4.01 10.70
C VAL A 339 0.06 -5.18 9.84
N GLY A 340 -0.80 -5.71 8.96
CA GLY A 340 -0.42 -6.74 7.99
C GLY A 340 0.71 -6.30 7.06
N ALA A 341 0.59 -5.10 6.49
CA ALA A 341 1.62 -4.51 5.63
C ALA A 341 2.95 -4.25 6.37
N THR A 342 2.89 -4.00 7.69
CA THR A 342 4.05 -3.78 8.54
C THR A 342 4.73 -5.11 8.96
N VAL A 343 3.94 -6.07 9.45
CA VAL A 343 4.46 -7.35 9.99
C VAL A 343 4.80 -8.32 8.86
N GLY A 344 4.04 -8.27 7.76
CA GLY A 344 4.19 -9.17 6.61
C GLY A 344 5.61 -9.30 6.08
N PRO A 345 6.32 -8.21 5.79
CA PRO A 345 7.69 -8.27 5.27
C PRO A 345 8.65 -8.97 6.23
N VAL A 346 8.56 -8.67 7.54
CA VAL A 346 9.42 -9.26 8.56
C VAL A 346 9.15 -10.75 8.72
N ALA A 347 7.88 -11.12 8.86
CA ALA A 347 7.47 -12.52 9.02
C ALA A 347 7.85 -13.36 7.79
N SER A 348 7.61 -12.84 6.59
CA SER A 348 7.95 -13.51 5.33
C SER A 348 9.45 -13.61 5.12
N GLY A 349 10.20 -12.53 5.43
CA GLY A 349 11.66 -12.53 5.36
C GLY A 349 12.29 -13.51 6.34
N ALA A 350 11.77 -13.59 7.59
CA ALA A 350 12.21 -14.55 8.59
C ALA A 350 11.89 -15.99 8.19
N ALA A 351 10.69 -16.23 7.63
CA ALA A 351 10.30 -17.55 7.14
C ALA A 351 11.16 -18.01 5.96
N LEU A 352 11.50 -17.11 5.02
CA LEU A 352 12.46 -17.36 3.94
C LEU A 352 13.85 -17.68 4.49
N GLN A 353 14.32 -16.94 5.48
CA GLN A 353 15.64 -17.17 6.08
C GLN A 353 15.71 -18.53 6.79
N ALA A 354 14.66 -18.93 7.49
CA ALA A 354 14.62 -20.15 8.30
C ALA A 354 14.39 -21.42 7.46
N GLY A 355 13.53 -21.34 6.44
CA GLY A 355 13.07 -22.52 5.69
C GLY A 355 13.02 -22.33 4.17
N GLY A 356 13.66 -21.28 3.64
CA GLY A 356 13.64 -20.98 2.20
C GLY A 356 12.22 -20.72 1.70
N VAL A 357 12.02 -21.00 0.42
CA VAL A 357 10.72 -20.85 -0.26
C VAL A 357 9.62 -21.65 0.44
N LEU A 358 9.95 -22.86 0.93
CA LEU A 358 8.99 -23.71 1.65
C LEU A 358 8.57 -23.06 2.99
N GLY A 359 9.50 -22.47 3.74
CA GLY A 359 9.20 -21.77 5.00
C GLY A 359 8.21 -20.63 4.79
N MET A 360 8.44 -19.81 3.77
CA MET A 360 7.51 -18.74 3.41
C MET A 360 6.15 -19.30 2.92
N ALA A 361 6.14 -20.34 2.10
CA ALA A 361 4.91 -20.98 1.63
C ALA A 361 4.06 -21.52 2.79
N VAL A 362 4.68 -22.12 3.80
CA VAL A 362 3.99 -22.60 5.03
C VAL A 362 3.41 -21.43 5.82
N LEU A 363 4.18 -20.37 6.07
CA LEU A 363 3.68 -19.18 6.77
C LEU A 363 2.45 -18.60 6.09
N LEU A 364 2.53 -18.38 4.77
CA LEU A 364 1.44 -17.81 3.98
C LEU A 364 0.24 -18.77 3.88
N GLY A 365 0.48 -20.07 3.80
CA GLY A 365 -0.55 -21.10 3.84
C GLY A 365 -1.33 -21.12 5.15
N VAL A 366 -0.62 -21.00 6.28
CA VAL A 366 -1.26 -20.88 7.62
C VAL A 366 -2.12 -19.61 7.70
N LEU A 367 -1.61 -18.49 7.21
CA LEU A 367 -2.37 -17.23 7.16
C LEU A 367 -3.60 -17.37 6.26
N ALA A 368 -3.49 -18.00 5.10
CA ALA A 368 -4.60 -18.25 4.19
C ALA A 368 -5.66 -19.18 4.83
N CYS A 369 -5.26 -20.19 5.60
CA CYS A 369 -6.18 -21.03 6.37
C CYS A 369 -6.90 -20.22 7.46
N ALA A 370 -6.20 -19.35 8.19
CA ALA A 370 -6.82 -18.45 9.18
C ALA A 370 -7.82 -17.50 8.52
N THR A 371 -7.47 -16.96 7.34
CA THR A 371 -8.37 -16.12 6.52
C THR A 371 -9.61 -16.90 6.08
N LEU A 372 -9.46 -18.16 5.65
CA LEU A 372 -10.58 -19.02 5.26
C LEU A 372 -11.51 -19.32 6.44
N PHE A 373 -10.93 -19.56 7.62
CA PHE A 373 -11.72 -19.73 8.85
C PHE A 373 -12.53 -18.46 9.18
N ALA A 374 -11.88 -17.29 9.15
CA ALA A 374 -12.56 -16.02 9.37
C ALA A 374 -13.66 -15.77 8.32
N ALA A 375 -13.39 -16.03 7.04
CA ALA A 375 -14.32 -15.89 5.94
C ALA A 375 -15.61 -16.71 6.12
N ARG A 376 -15.48 -17.95 6.62
CA ARG A 376 -16.64 -18.84 6.89
C ARG A 376 -17.52 -18.37 8.03
N SER A 377 -17.00 -17.50 8.88
CA SER A 377 -17.72 -16.93 10.02
C SER A 377 -18.42 -15.60 9.70
N VAL A 378 -18.22 -15.07 8.49
CA VAL A 378 -18.97 -13.89 8.01
C VAL A 378 -20.40 -14.34 7.71
N PRO A 379 -21.42 -13.58 8.15
CA PRO A 379 -22.82 -13.86 7.81
C PRO A 379 -23.08 -13.88 6.30
N ASP A 380 -24.10 -14.66 5.88
CA ASP A 380 -24.52 -14.69 4.46
C ASP A 380 -25.31 -13.43 4.11
#